data_1438eac7eaeb30b10174fc1cc458036e
#
_entry.id   1438eac7eaeb30b10174fc1cc458036e
#
_cell.length_a   1.000
_cell.length_b   1.000
_cell.length_c   1.000
_cell.angle_alpha   90.00
_cell.angle_beta   90.00
_cell.angle_gamma   90.00
#
_symmetry.space_group_name_H-M   'P 1'
#
loop_
_entity.id
_entity.type
_entity.pdbx_description
1 polymer ?
#
loop_
_entity_poly.entity_id
_entity_poly.type
_entity_poly.pdbx_seq_one_letter_code
_entity_poly.pdbx_strand_id
1 'polypeptide(L)'
;MKILVTGATGYIGKRLIPILTNEGHHVVCAVRDTLRADKNYLDDENISIIEADFLKPETLKGIPKDIDVAYYLIHSMSNSSNNFERLEAACAANFKAYFSTTNLKQVIYLSGITNEEQLSKHLQSRKNVEEILASDSYGLTVFKAGIIVGSGSSSFEIIRDLVEKLPVMVAPKWLNTKTQPLAVRDVLAFLSRAKGRKELFNTSYDIFGPEILTYKQMLLEFAQIRGLKRYIVTVPVMTPKLSSYWLYFVTSTSYKLATTLVDSMGVQIVGKPSNINELLDLHPITYKEAVQLAF
;
A
#
# COMPACT_ATOMS: atom_id res chain seq x y z
N MET A 1 -15.26 10.88 -15.19
CA MET A 1 -14.93 9.46 -15.48
C MET A 1 -15.71 8.58 -14.52
N LYS A 2 -15.99 7.35 -14.94
CA LYS A 2 -16.48 6.30 -14.04
C LYS A 2 -15.30 5.45 -13.58
N ILE A 3 -15.03 5.44 -12.28
CA ILE A 3 -13.81 4.87 -11.70
C ILE A 3 -14.16 3.73 -10.74
N LEU A 4 -13.58 2.56 -10.95
CA LEU A 4 -13.68 1.45 -10.01
C LEU A 4 -12.57 1.53 -8.97
N VAL A 5 -12.91 1.39 -7.68
CA VAL A 5 -11.94 1.21 -6.60
C VAL A 5 -12.16 -0.17 -5.99
N THR A 6 -11.23 -1.10 -6.26
CA THR A 6 -11.17 -2.36 -5.51
C THR A 6 -10.43 -2.13 -4.20
N GLY A 7 -10.74 -2.92 -3.16
CA GLY A 7 -10.16 -2.65 -1.83
C GLY A 7 -10.63 -1.31 -1.22
N ALA A 8 -11.83 -0.87 -1.58
CA ALA A 8 -12.45 0.41 -1.15
C ALA A 8 -12.50 0.59 0.38
N THR A 9 -12.61 -0.50 1.15
CA THR A 9 -12.59 -0.48 2.62
C THR A 9 -11.18 -0.50 3.23
N GLY A 10 -10.14 -0.57 2.40
CA GLY A 10 -8.74 -0.59 2.82
C GLY A 10 -8.19 0.80 3.16
N TYR A 11 -6.98 0.83 3.72
CA TYR A 11 -6.30 2.06 4.15
C TYR A 11 -6.16 3.12 3.05
N ILE A 12 -5.72 2.71 1.87
CA ILE A 12 -5.57 3.61 0.70
C ILE A 12 -6.92 3.89 0.05
N GLY A 13 -7.75 2.85 -0.17
CA GLY A 13 -9.04 3.00 -0.83
C GLY A 13 -9.94 4.04 -0.15
N LYS A 14 -10.11 3.95 1.18
CA LYS A 14 -10.91 4.90 1.96
C LYS A 14 -10.47 6.36 1.83
N ARG A 15 -9.16 6.60 1.62
CA ARG A 15 -8.60 7.95 1.48
C ARG A 15 -8.62 8.46 0.04
N LEU A 16 -8.54 7.54 -0.92
CA LEU A 16 -8.56 7.88 -2.34
C LEU A 16 -9.97 8.26 -2.82
N ILE A 17 -11.00 7.56 -2.34
CA ILE A 17 -12.39 7.75 -2.77
C ILE A 17 -12.84 9.21 -2.63
N PRO A 18 -12.70 9.88 -1.47
CA PRO A 18 -13.10 11.29 -1.34
C PRO A 18 -12.33 12.24 -2.28
N ILE A 19 -11.08 11.93 -2.60
CA ILE A 19 -10.30 12.73 -3.53
C ILE A 19 -10.91 12.63 -4.94
N LEU A 20 -11.24 11.41 -5.36
CA LEU A 20 -11.80 11.17 -6.69
C LEU A 20 -13.21 11.79 -6.85
N THR A 21 -14.07 11.71 -5.82
CA THR A 21 -15.40 12.33 -5.87
C THR A 21 -15.31 13.86 -5.86
N ASN A 22 -14.42 14.46 -5.06
CA ASN A 22 -14.16 15.90 -5.06
C ASN A 22 -13.61 16.42 -6.40
N GLU A 23 -12.96 15.55 -7.19
CA GLU A 23 -12.52 15.86 -8.56
C GLU A 23 -13.65 15.66 -9.60
N GLY A 24 -14.88 15.39 -9.17
CA GLY A 24 -16.07 15.25 -10.03
C GLY A 24 -16.16 13.91 -10.75
N HIS A 25 -15.59 12.84 -10.17
CA HIS A 25 -15.68 11.49 -10.76
C HIS A 25 -16.76 10.67 -10.07
N HIS A 26 -17.43 9.79 -10.83
CA HIS A 26 -18.31 8.80 -10.28
C HIS A 26 -17.50 7.56 -9.86
N VAL A 27 -17.52 7.22 -8.57
CA VAL A 27 -16.69 6.16 -7.99
C VAL A 27 -17.54 4.92 -7.67
N VAL A 28 -17.18 3.80 -8.28
CA VAL A 28 -17.77 2.48 -8.00
C VAL A 28 -16.87 1.77 -6.98
N CYS A 29 -17.36 1.61 -5.76
CA CYS A 29 -16.65 0.95 -4.66
C CYS A 29 -16.96 -0.55 -4.66
N ALA A 30 -16.01 -1.38 -5.09
CA ALA A 30 -16.15 -2.84 -5.00
C ALA A 30 -15.77 -3.32 -3.59
N VAL A 31 -16.71 -3.91 -2.89
CA VAL A 31 -16.55 -4.43 -1.53
C VAL A 31 -17.04 -5.88 -1.46
N ARG A 32 -16.42 -6.70 -0.60
CA ARG A 32 -16.86 -8.10 -0.37
C ARG A 32 -18.12 -8.21 0.50
N ASP A 33 -18.41 -7.17 1.25
CA ASP A 33 -19.52 -7.08 2.18
C ASP A 33 -19.91 -5.61 2.27
N THR A 34 -21.10 -5.28 1.82
CA THR A 34 -21.63 -3.90 1.79
C THR A 34 -21.78 -3.30 3.16
N LEU A 35 -22.00 -4.13 4.21
CA LEU A 35 -22.07 -3.68 5.60
C LEU A 35 -20.74 -3.10 6.12
N ARG A 36 -19.63 -3.39 5.45
CA ARG A 36 -18.29 -2.84 5.76
C ARG A 36 -17.96 -1.55 5.03
N ALA A 37 -18.81 -1.14 4.11
CA ALA A 37 -18.64 0.15 3.45
C ALA A 37 -18.81 1.29 4.46
N ASP A 38 -18.14 2.41 4.19
CA ASP A 38 -18.33 3.61 4.99
C ASP A 38 -19.76 4.12 4.80
N LYS A 39 -20.46 4.39 5.90
CA LYS A 39 -21.85 4.87 5.85
C LYS A 39 -21.96 6.23 5.14
N ASN A 40 -20.93 7.06 5.21
CA ASN A 40 -20.88 8.35 4.50
C ASN A 40 -20.91 8.19 2.97
N TYR A 41 -20.58 7.00 2.44
CA TYR A 41 -20.67 6.73 1.00
C TYR A 41 -22.11 6.50 0.51
N LEU A 42 -23.04 6.18 1.42
CA LEU A 42 -24.45 5.93 1.06
C LEU A 42 -25.19 7.21 0.67
N ASP A 43 -24.73 8.36 1.17
CA ASP A 43 -25.37 9.67 0.98
C ASP A 43 -24.71 10.48 -0.16
N ASP A 44 -23.62 9.98 -0.77
CA ASP A 44 -22.92 10.65 -1.87
C ASP A 44 -23.40 10.10 -3.22
N GLU A 45 -24.09 10.93 -4.00
CA GLU A 45 -24.61 10.58 -5.34
C GLU A 45 -23.53 10.20 -6.35
N ASN A 46 -22.28 10.61 -6.09
CA ASN A 46 -21.12 10.25 -6.92
C ASN A 46 -20.50 8.91 -6.52
N ILE A 47 -21.04 8.21 -5.52
CA ILE A 47 -20.54 6.92 -5.06
C ILE A 47 -21.58 5.83 -5.28
N SER A 48 -21.16 4.73 -5.90
CA SER A 48 -21.94 3.49 -5.98
C SER A 48 -21.21 2.38 -5.24
N ILE A 49 -21.88 1.69 -4.33
CA ILE A 49 -21.31 0.55 -3.62
C ILE A 49 -21.85 -0.72 -4.26
N ILE A 50 -20.96 -1.62 -4.63
CA ILE A 50 -21.31 -2.92 -5.20
C ILE A 50 -20.65 -4.04 -4.41
N GLU A 51 -21.38 -5.14 -4.23
CA GLU A 51 -20.82 -6.36 -3.69
C GLU A 51 -20.09 -7.12 -4.80
N ALA A 52 -18.75 -7.29 -4.64
CA ALA A 52 -17.91 -8.01 -5.58
C ALA A 52 -16.75 -8.68 -4.83
N ASP A 53 -16.69 -10.00 -4.87
CA ASP A 53 -15.60 -10.80 -4.34
C ASP A 53 -14.77 -11.37 -5.51
N PHE A 54 -13.57 -10.86 -5.68
CA PHE A 54 -12.68 -11.29 -6.78
C PHE A 54 -12.19 -12.75 -6.63
N LEU A 55 -12.48 -13.43 -5.52
CA LEU A 55 -12.34 -14.89 -5.42
C LEU A 55 -13.56 -15.63 -5.96
N LYS A 56 -14.67 -14.95 -6.24
CA LYS A 56 -15.94 -15.49 -6.71
C LYS A 56 -16.34 -14.82 -8.02
N PRO A 57 -15.89 -15.32 -9.18
CA PRO A 57 -16.09 -14.66 -10.49
C PRO A 57 -17.54 -14.34 -10.81
N GLU A 58 -18.48 -15.15 -10.30
CA GLU A 58 -19.92 -14.95 -10.50
C GLU A 58 -20.43 -13.63 -9.92
N THR A 59 -19.80 -13.09 -8.86
CA THR A 59 -20.18 -11.82 -8.24
C THR A 59 -19.75 -10.62 -9.07
N LEU A 60 -18.75 -10.77 -9.95
CA LEU A 60 -18.20 -9.66 -10.74
C LEU A 60 -19.19 -9.15 -11.80
N LYS A 61 -20.22 -9.94 -12.14
CA LYS A 61 -21.26 -9.54 -13.10
C LYS A 61 -22.01 -8.28 -12.70
N GLY A 62 -21.99 -7.91 -11.40
CA GLY A 62 -22.57 -6.67 -10.90
C GLY A 62 -21.72 -5.43 -11.17
N ILE A 63 -20.47 -5.57 -11.59
CA ILE A 63 -19.59 -4.45 -11.91
C ILE A 63 -20.01 -3.84 -13.25
N PRO A 64 -20.21 -2.51 -13.36
CA PRO A 64 -20.51 -1.86 -14.63
C PRO A 64 -19.41 -2.10 -15.67
N LYS A 65 -19.81 -2.30 -16.94
CA LYS A 65 -18.85 -2.53 -18.04
C LYS A 65 -18.25 -1.25 -18.61
N ASP A 66 -18.81 -0.10 -18.25
CA ASP A 66 -18.43 1.24 -18.72
C ASP A 66 -17.44 1.95 -17.74
N ILE A 67 -16.64 1.17 -17.02
CA ILE A 67 -15.56 1.71 -16.19
C ILE A 67 -14.44 2.23 -17.08
N ASP A 68 -14.02 3.49 -16.85
CA ASP A 68 -12.90 4.10 -17.55
C ASP A 68 -11.54 3.73 -16.95
N VAL A 69 -11.44 3.78 -15.61
CA VAL A 69 -10.20 3.52 -14.85
C VAL A 69 -10.51 2.64 -13.64
N ALA A 70 -9.66 1.67 -13.37
CA ALA A 70 -9.78 0.83 -12.18
C ALA A 70 -8.53 0.92 -11.30
N TYR A 71 -8.72 1.19 -10.01
CA TYR A 71 -7.68 1.07 -8.99
C TYR A 71 -7.69 -0.33 -8.42
N TYR A 72 -6.61 -1.08 -8.65
CA TYR A 72 -6.43 -2.39 -8.06
C TYR A 72 -5.68 -2.26 -6.72
N LEU A 73 -6.44 -2.21 -5.61
CA LEU A 73 -5.92 -2.04 -4.25
C LEU A 73 -6.19 -3.25 -3.35
N ILE A 74 -6.53 -4.41 -3.95
CA ILE A 74 -6.73 -5.65 -3.19
C ILE A 74 -5.41 -6.10 -2.61
N HIS A 75 -5.43 -6.36 -1.28
CA HIS A 75 -4.28 -6.86 -0.56
C HIS A 75 -4.71 -7.74 0.61
N SER A 76 -4.15 -8.95 0.70
CA SER A 76 -4.60 -9.99 1.62
C SER A 76 -3.67 -10.23 2.83
N MET A 77 -2.83 -9.24 3.24
CA MET A 77 -1.91 -9.41 4.38
C MET A 77 -2.58 -9.83 5.69
N SER A 78 -3.86 -9.50 5.89
CA SER A 78 -4.62 -9.83 7.09
C SER A 78 -5.23 -11.24 7.11
N ASN A 79 -5.21 -11.94 5.97
CA ASN A 79 -5.78 -13.29 5.91
C ASN A 79 -4.86 -14.31 6.56
N SER A 80 -5.42 -15.08 7.50
CA SER A 80 -4.72 -16.08 8.31
C SER A 80 -4.25 -17.35 7.56
N SER A 81 -4.43 -17.42 6.25
CA SER A 81 -4.05 -18.58 5.46
C SER A 81 -2.58 -18.54 5.01
N ASN A 82 -1.89 -19.67 5.07
CA ASN A 82 -0.57 -19.86 4.46
C ASN A 82 -0.59 -19.74 2.92
N ASN A 83 -1.77 -19.45 2.34
CA ASN A 83 -2.06 -19.43 0.90
C ASN A 83 -2.34 -18.00 0.37
N PHE A 84 -1.89 -16.93 1.07
CA PHE A 84 -2.21 -15.57 0.64
C PHE A 84 -1.73 -15.27 -0.79
N GLU A 85 -0.56 -15.77 -1.19
CA GLU A 85 -0.01 -15.64 -2.54
C GLU A 85 -0.96 -16.20 -3.61
N ARG A 86 -1.50 -17.41 -3.35
CA ARG A 86 -2.46 -18.04 -4.25
C ARG A 86 -3.78 -17.26 -4.33
N LEU A 87 -4.24 -16.74 -3.20
CA LEU A 87 -5.48 -15.94 -3.15
C LEU A 87 -5.31 -14.60 -3.88
N GLU A 88 -4.18 -13.92 -3.72
CA GLU A 88 -3.87 -12.68 -4.44
C GLU A 88 -3.77 -12.93 -5.95
N ALA A 89 -3.08 -14.00 -6.36
CA ALA A 89 -2.99 -14.41 -7.76
C ALA A 89 -4.37 -14.73 -8.37
N ALA A 90 -5.23 -15.45 -7.63
CA ALA A 90 -6.59 -15.76 -8.08
C ALA A 90 -7.45 -14.49 -8.23
N CYS A 91 -7.39 -13.57 -7.28
CA CYS A 91 -8.08 -12.28 -7.39
C CYS A 91 -7.63 -11.48 -8.62
N ALA A 92 -6.32 -11.42 -8.88
CA ALA A 92 -5.77 -10.72 -10.04
C ALA A 92 -6.17 -11.38 -11.37
N ALA A 93 -6.14 -12.71 -11.43
CA ALA A 93 -6.56 -13.45 -12.61
C ALA A 93 -8.04 -13.26 -12.93
N ASN A 94 -8.92 -13.32 -11.92
CA ASN A 94 -10.35 -13.10 -12.10
C ASN A 94 -10.65 -11.63 -12.47
N PHE A 95 -9.92 -10.67 -11.90
CA PHE A 95 -10.00 -9.26 -12.30
C PHE A 95 -9.65 -9.10 -13.78
N LYS A 96 -8.49 -9.59 -14.19
CA LYS A 96 -8.04 -9.54 -15.59
C LYS A 96 -9.06 -10.20 -16.54
N ALA A 97 -9.52 -11.42 -16.22
CA ALA A 97 -10.47 -12.13 -17.04
C ALA A 97 -11.78 -11.34 -17.25
N TYR A 98 -12.31 -10.73 -16.19
CA TYR A 98 -13.50 -9.89 -16.29
C TYR A 98 -13.27 -8.66 -17.15
N PHE A 99 -12.23 -7.88 -16.85
CA PHE A 99 -12.00 -6.59 -17.50
C PHE A 99 -11.45 -6.69 -18.92
N SER A 100 -10.86 -7.82 -19.31
CA SER A 100 -10.46 -8.06 -20.70
C SER A 100 -11.64 -8.11 -21.68
N THR A 101 -12.87 -8.23 -21.18
CA THR A 101 -14.11 -8.24 -21.99
C THR A 101 -14.90 -6.94 -21.90
N THR A 102 -14.31 -5.87 -21.36
CA THR A 102 -14.95 -4.56 -21.15
C THR A 102 -14.21 -3.45 -21.90
N ASN A 103 -14.67 -2.21 -21.76
CA ASN A 103 -14.03 -1.03 -22.34
C ASN A 103 -13.08 -0.32 -21.36
N LEU A 104 -12.57 -1.02 -20.35
CA LEU A 104 -11.62 -0.47 -19.37
C LEU A 104 -10.37 0.06 -20.11
N LYS A 105 -9.97 1.30 -19.82
CA LYS A 105 -8.83 1.95 -20.47
C LYS A 105 -7.55 1.82 -19.68
N GLN A 106 -7.65 1.89 -18.35
CA GLN A 106 -6.47 1.89 -17.47
C GLN A 106 -6.73 1.12 -16.17
N VAL A 107 -5.74 0.35 -15.76
CA VAL A 107 -5.62 -0.20 -14.39
C VAL A 107 -4.46 0.49 -13.70
N ILE A 108 -4.69 1.01 -12.50
CA ILE A 108 -3.64 1.57 -11.65
C ILE A 108 -3.47 0.63 -10.44
N TYR A 109 -2.28 0.06 -10.32
CA TYR A 109 -1.93 -0.89 -9.27
C TYR A 109 -0.91 -0.30 -8.32
N LEU A 110 -1.20 -0.34 -7.00
CA LEU A 110 -0.26 0.03 -5.96
C LEU A 110 0.42 -1.22 -5.41
N SER A 111 1.70 -1.37 -5.70
CA SER A 111 2.55 -2.50 -5.35
C SER A 111 3.63 -2.10 -4.32
N GLY A 112 4.52 -3.04 -3.99
CA GLY A 112 5.72 -2.79 -3.19
C GLY A 112 6.98 -2.70 -4.05
N ILE A 113 8.02 -2.01 -3.59
CA ILE A 113 9.33 -1.95 -4.26
C ILE A 113 9.97 -3.34 -4.23
N THR A 114 10.37 -3.83 -5.40
CA THR A 114 10.90 -5.19 -5.63
C THR A 114 12.25 -5.16 -6.34
N ASN A 115 13.16 -4.27 -5.92
CA ASN A 115 14.43 -4.03 -6.60
C ASN A 115 15.55 -5.00 -6.20
N GLU A 116 15.37 -5.78 -5.14
CA GLU A 116 16.35 -6.73 -4.64
C GLU A 116 16.21 -8.10 -5.31
N GLU A 117 17.32 -8.84 -5.44
CA GLU A 117 17.31 -10.19 -5.99
C GLU A 117 16.58 -11.20 -5.07
N GLN A 118 16.68 -11.01 -3.75
CA GLN A 118 16.00 -11.83 -2.76
C GLN A 118 14.81 -11.07 -2.19
N LEU A 119 13.64 -11.35 -2.70
CA LEU A 119 12.39 -10.77 -2.23
C LEU A 119 11.80 -11.56 -1.05
N SER A 120 11.17 -10.87 -0.10
CA SER A 120 10.29 -11.53 0.86
C SER A 120 9.11 -12.16 0.11
N LYS A 121 8.49 -13.20 0.70
CA LYS A 121 7.29 -13.85 0.13
C LYS A 121 6.21 -12.84 -0.23
N HIS A 122 6.06 -11.82 0.60
CA HIS A 122 5.10 -10.74 0.37
C HIS A 122 5.43 -9.92 -0.89
N LEU A 123 6.67 -9.49 -1.06
CA LEU A 123 7.10 -8.74 -2.26
C LEU A 123 7.07 -9.60 -3.52
N GLN A 124 7.37 -10.91 -3.39
CA GLN A 124 7.24 -11.85 -4.51
C GLN A 124 5.78 -11.99 -4.95
N SER A 125 4.82 -12.06 -4.01
CA SER A 125 3.38 -12.07 -4.33
C SER A 125 2.96 -10.82 -5.08
N ARG A 126 3.45 -9.64 -4.66
CA ARG A 126 3.18 -8.36 -5.32
C ARG A 126 3.68 -8.32 -6.76
N LYS A 127 4.89 -8.82 -6.99
CA LYS A 127 5.45 -8.94 -8.34
C LYS A 127 4.62 -9.88 -9.22
N ASN A 128 4.22 -11.03 -8.70
CA ASN A 128 3.36 -11.97 -9.40
C ASN A 128 1.98 -11.35 -9.77
N VAL A 129 1.38 -10.58 -8.87
CA VAL A 129 0.13 -9.85 -9.16
C VAL A 129 0.32 -8.83 -10.29
N GLU A 130 1.44 -8.09 -10.32
CA GLU A 130 1.78 -7.17 -11.41
C GLU A 130 1.84 -7.92 -12.76
N GLU A 131 2.52 -9.04 -12.80
CA GLU A 131 2.65 -9.89 -14.01
C GLU A 131 1.29 -10.42 -14.48
N ILE A 132 0.42 -10.85 -13.55
CA ILE A 132 -0.93 -11.34 -13.89
C ILE A 132 -1.82 -10.22 -14.42
N LEU A 133 -1.76 -9.01 -13.85
CA LEU A 133 -2.57 -7.87 -14.27
C LEU A 133 -2.18 -7.31 -15.63
N ALA A 134 -0.97 -7.58 -16.13
CA ALA A 134 -0.56 -7.14 -17.47
C ALA A 134 -1.50 -7.69 -18.56
N SER A 135 -1.98 -6.82 -19.46
CA SER A 135 -2.99 -7.13 -20.47
C SER A 135 -2.85 -6.24 -21.69
N ASP A 136 -3.22 -6.74 -22.87
CA ASP A 136 -3.32 -5.94 -24.08
C ASP A 136 -4.67 -5.21 -24.18
N SER A 137 -5.64 -5.55 -23.33
CA SER A 137 -7.00 -4.99 -23.36
C SER A 137 -7.12 -3.63 -22.65
N TYR A 138 -6.16 -3.27 -21.81
CA TYR A 138 -6.10 -2.01 -21.07
C TYR A 138 -4.64 -1.64 -20.75
N GLY A 139 -4.35 -0.37 -20.51
CA GLY A 139 -3.04 0.07 -20.03
C GLY A 139 -2.88 -0.20 -18.54
N LEU A 140 -1.78 -0.85 -18.13
CA LEU A 140 -1.43 -1.08 -16.73
C LEU A 140 -0.41 -0.03 -16.25
N THR A 141 -0.75 0.74 -15.22
CA THR A 141 0.18 1.65 -14.52
C THR A 141 0.48 1.08 -13.15
N VAL A 142 1.75 0.84 -12.83
CA VAL A 142 2.14 0.27 -11.54
C VAL A 142 2.96 1.28 -10.75
N PHE A 143 2.51 1.59 -9.54
CA PHE A 143 3.31 2.32 -8.56
C PHE A 143 3.81 1.38 -7.49
N LYS A 144 5.13 1.39 -7.26
CA LYS A 144 5.81 0.58 -6.25
C LYS A 144 6.26 1.48 -5.12
N ALA A 145 5.67 1.31 -3.95
CA ALA A 145 6.00 2.08 -2.76
C ALA A 145 6.69 1.21 -1.70
N GLY A 146 7.56 1.84 -0.92
CA GLY A 146 8.11 1.23 0.30
C GLY A 146 7.17 1.43 1.49
N ILE A 147 7.71 1.93 2.60
CA ILE A 147 6.92 2.26 3.79
C ILE A 147 6.06 3.48 3.55
N ILE A 148 4.75 3.32 3.74
CA ILE A 148 3.79 4.43 3.67
C ILE A 148 3.60 5.01 5.07
N VAL A 149 3.89 6.30 5.22
CA VAL A 149 3.81 7.05 6.48
C VAL A 149 2.49 7.81 6.57
N GLY A 150 1.73 7.54 7.62
CA GLY A 150 0.47 8.23 7.89
C GLY A 150 -0.37 7.47 8.91
N SER A 151 -1.21 8.19 9.64
CA SER A 151 -2.08 7.63 10.69
C SER A 151 -2.94 6.48 10.16
N GLY A 152 -2.93 5.33 10.85
CA GLY A 152 -3.64 4.10 10.46
C GLY A 152 -2.90 3.21 9.45
N SER A 153 -1.72 3.61 8.93
CA SER A 153 -0.84 2.71 8.20
C SER A 153 -0.19 1.71 9.16
N SER A 154 -0.26 0.42 8.86
CA SER A 154 0.29 -0.61 9.74
C SER A 154 1.77 -0.41 10.07
N SER A 155 2.58 0.01 9.10
CA SER A 155 4.01 0.27 9.31
C SER A 155 4.24 1.50 10.21
N PHE A 156 3.45 2.55 10.03
CA PHE A 156 3.53 3.76 10.83
C PHE A 156 3.06 3.53 12.27
N GLU A 157 1.97 2.77 12.46
CA GLU A 157 1.46 2.43 13.79
C GLU A 157 2.49 1.62 14.60
N ILE A 158 3.25 0.75 13.95
CA ILE A 158 4.35 0.02 14.61
C ILE A 158 5.45 0.98 15.05
N ILE A 159 5.87 1.92 14.21
CA ILE A 159 6.86 2.94 14.56
C ILE A 159 6.37 3.75 15.76
N ARG A 160 5.12 4.20 15.72
CA ARG A 160 4.48 4.93 16.81
C ARG A 160 4.48 4.14 18.11
N ASP A 161 3.99 2.91 18.07
CA ASP A 161 3.89 2.05 19.26
C ASP A 161 5.26 1.78 19.89
N LEU A 162 6.28 1.49 19.07
CA LEU A 162 7.64 1.28 19.56
C LEU A 162 8.20 2.52 20.25
N VAL A 163 8.03 3.68 19.64
CA VAL A 163 8.57 4.92 20.18
C VAL A 163 7.81 5.38 21.42
N GLU A 164 6.48 5.30 21.40
CA GLU A 164 5.67 5.79 22.53
C GLU A 164 5.76 4.89 23.76
N LYS A 165 5.85 3.56 23.54
CA LYS A 165 5.83 2.57 24.64
C LYS A 165 7.21 2.26 25.22
N LEU A 166 8.31 2.38 24.45
CA LEU A 166 9.62 1.94 24.85
C LEU A 166 10.62 3.09 25.01
N PRO A 167 10.97 3.51 26.25
CA PRO A 167 12.04 4.49 26.47
C PRO A 167 13.43 3.96 26.09
N VAL A 168 13.66 2.65 26.25
CA VAL A 168 14.88 1.94 25.85
C VAL A 168 14.48 0.75 24.99
N MET A 169 15.07 0.63 23.83
CA MET A 169 14.82 -0.46 22.87
C MET A 169 16.09 -1.29 22.68
N VAL A 170 16.00 -2.58 23.00
CA VAL A 170 16.99 -3.56 22.55
C VAL A 170 16.47 -4.15 21.26
N ALA A 171 17.12 -3.87 20.16
CA ALA A 171 16.56 -4.07 18.83
C ALA A 171 17.47 -4.93 17.93
N PRO A 172 16.90 -5.68 16.98
CA PRO A 172 17.66 -6.51 16.06
C PRO A 172 18.44 -5.69 15.03
N LYS A 173 19.43 -6.33 14.41
CA LYS A 173 20.33 -5.71 13.42
C LYS A 173 19.60 -5.12 12.19
N TRP A 174 18.42 -5.65 11.85
CA TRP A 174 17.64 -5.15 10.71
C TRP A 174 17.14 -3.70 10.89
N LEU A 175 17.18 -3.13 12.11
CA LEU A 175 16.92 -1.70 12.27
C LEU A 175 17.91 -0.79 11.50
N ASN A 176 19.06 -1.34 11.09
CA ASN A 176 20.02 -0.62 10.26
C ASN A 176 19.75 -0.77 8.75
N THR A 177 18.73 -1.54 8.35
CA THR A 177 18.35 -1.68 6.96
C THR A 177 17.78 -0.34 6.44
N LYS A 178 18.17 0.03 5.23
CA LYS A 178 17.75 1.27 4.59
C LYS A 178 16.38 1.09 3.93
N THR A 179 15.57 2.11 4.06
CA THR A 179 14.28 2.24 3.39
C THR A 179 14.07 3.68 2.94
N GLN A 180 13.12 3.90 2.05
CA GLN A 180 12.78 5.22 1.54
C GLN A 180 11.27 5.46 1.77
N PRO A 181 10.90 6.06 2.94
CA PRO A 181 9.51 6.24 3.33
C PRO A 181 8.81 7.27 2.43
N LEU A 182 7.49 7.08 2.23
CA LEU A 182 6.65 7.98 1.44
C LEU A 182 5.40 8.35 2.25
N ALA A 183 5.04 9.63 2.28
CA ALA A 183 3.82 10.08 2.94
C ALA A 183 2.56 9.54 2.24
N VAL A 184 1.54 9.16 3.00
CA VAL A 184 0.27 8.67 2.43
C VAL A 184 -0.39 9.71 1.52
N ARG A 185 -0.27 11.02 1.86
CA ARG A 185 -0.79 12.10 1.00
C ARG A 185 -0.14 12.08 -0.39
N ASP A 186 1.16 11.80 -0.46
CA ASP A 186 1.89 11.75 -1.72
C ASP A 186 1.53 10.49 -2.51
N VAL A 187 1.36 9.33 -1.85
CA VAL A 187 0.80 8.12 -2.49
C VAL A 187 -0.54 8.44 -3.15
N LEU A 188 -1.44 9.10 -2.44
CA LEU A 188 -2.76 9.47 -2.95
C LEU A 188 -2.66 10.45 -4.12
N ALA A 189 -1.72 11.40 -4.09
CA ALA A 189 -1.45 12.32 -5.18
C ALA A 189 -0.93 11.59 -6.42
N PHE A 190 0.01 10.65 -6.28
CA PHE A 190 0.46 9.80 -7.39
C PHE A 190 -0.71 9.04 -8.02
N LEU A 191 -1.53 8.39 -7.18
CA LEU A 191 -2.69 7.62 -7.65
C LEU A 191 -3.70 8.52 -8.36
N SER A 192 -4.07 9.66 -7.76
CA SER A 192 -5.05 10.56 -8.36
C SER A 192 -4.55 11.18 -9.66
N ARG A 193 -3.32 11.70 -9.71
CA ARG A 193 -2.79 12.37 -10.91
C ARG A 193 -2.46 11.42 -12.07
N ALA A 194 -2.33 10.12 -11.82
CA ALA A 194 -2.03 9.12 -12.85
C ALA A 194 -3.26 8.71 -13.69
N LYS A 195 -4.48 8.95 -13.20
CA LYS A 195 -5.69 8.52 -13.89
C LYS A 195 -5.85 9.18 -15.26
N GLY A 196 -6.14 8.35 -16.27
CA GLY A 196 -6.35 8.80 -17.65
C GLY A 196 -5.07 9.21 -18.40
N ARG A 197 -3.89 9.09 -17.79
CA ARG A 197 -2.60 9.44 -18.39
C ARG A 197 -2.07 8.29 -19.24
N LYS A 198 -2.22 8.42 -20.55
CA LYS A 198 -1.82 7.38 -21.52
C LYS A 198 -0.32 7.14 -21.54
N GLU A 199 0.49 8.17 -21.26
CA GLU A 199 1.95 8.09 -21.18
C GLU A 199 2.45 7.20 -20.04
N LEU A 200 1.57 6.85 -19.09
CA LEU A 200 1.85 5.93 -17.99
C LEU A 200 1.37 4.50 -18.24
N PHE A 201 0.78 4.22 -19.40
CA PHE A 201 0.29 2.88 -19.70
C PHE A 201 1.44 1.89 -19.89
N ASN A 202 1.27 0.71 -19.36
CA ASN A 202 2.24 -0.40 -19.42
C ASN A 202 3.62 -0.02 -18.85
N THR A 203 3.61 0.81 -17.81
CA THR A 203 4.83 1.26 -17.13
C THR A 203 4.74 0.99 -15.63
N SER A 204 5.92 0.85 -15.03
CA SER A 204 6.08 0.60 -13.61
C SER A 204 7.08 1.60 -13.03
N TYR A 205 6.68 2.30 -11.97
CA TYR A 205 7.48 3.34 -11.33
C TYR A 205 7.62 3.07 -9.83
N ASP A 206 8.84 3.19 -9.34
CA ASP A 206 9.07 3.28 -7.91
C ASP A 206 8.70 4.69 -7.45
N ILE A 207 7.85 4.80 -6.42
CA ILE A 207 7.46 6.06 -5.80
C ILE A 207 7.95 6.11 -4.36
N PHE A 208 8.60 7.19 -3.99
CA PHE A 208 9.29 7.31 -2.70
C PHE A 208 9.44 8.77 -2.28
N GLY A 209 9.68 8.98 -0.98
CA GLY A 209 10.03 10.27 -0.42
C GLY A 209 11.49 10.66 -0.71
N PRO A 210 11.89 11.89 -0.40
CA PRO A 210 13.21 12.42 -0.76
C PRO A 210 14.38 11.79 0.03
N GLU A 211 14.09 11.11 1.16
CA GLU A 211 15.11 10.69 2.12
C GLU A 211 15.26 9.17 2.17
N ILE A 212 16.51 8.71 2.18
CA ILE A 212 16.86 7.31 2.47
C ILE A 212 17.24 7.23 3.95
N LEU A 213 16.44 6.54 4.75
CA LEU A 213 16.61 6.40 6.18
C LEU A 213 16.74 4.93 6.58
N THR A 214 17.44 4.66 7.66
CA THR A 214 17.33 3.36 8.35
C THR A 214 16.09 3.35 9.24
N TYR A 215 15.56 2.15 9.55
CA TYR A 215 14.47 2.04 10.52
C TYR A 215 14.83 2.69 11.87
N LYS A 216 16.11 2.57 12.29
CA LYS A 216 16.62 3.22 13.50
C LYS A 216 16.51 4.75 13.42
N GLN A 217 16.90 5.35 12.29
CA GLN A 217 16.78 6.79 12.08
C GLN A 217 15.32 7.23 12.11
N MET A 218 14.41 6.47 11.45
CA MET A 218 12.98 6.77 11.48
C MET A 218 12.42 6.77 12.91
N LEU A 219 12.79 5.79 13.74
CA LEU A 219 12.35 5.72 15.14
C LEU A 219 12.88 6.91 15.97
N LEU A 220 14.14 7.27 15.79
CA LEU A 220 14.76 8.38 16.54
C LEU A 220 14.20 9.74 16.10
N GLU A 221 13.98 9.93 14.81
CA GLU A 221 13.39 11.15 14.28
C GLU A 221 11.93 11.30 14.71
N PHE A 222 11.15 10.23 14.68
CA PHE A 222 9.81 10.19 15.24
C PHE A 222 9.83 10.60 16.73
N ALA A 223 10.74 10.03 17.52
CA ALA A 223 10.89 10.37 18.94
C ALA A 223 11.20 11.85 19.13
N GLN A 224 12.09 12.42 18.33
CA GLN A 224 12.42 13.83 18.35
C GLN A 224 11.21 14.73 18.04
N ILE A 225 10.42 14.40 17.02
CA ILE A 225 9.20 15.13 16.65
C ILE A 225 8.19 15.12 17.81
N ARG A 226 8.10 14.00 18.53
CA ARG A 226 7.21 13.84 19.69
C ARG A 226 7.80 14.39 21.01
N GLY A 227 8.99 14.97 21.00
CA GLY A 227 9.68 15.46 22.20
C GLY A 227 10.09 14.37 23.19
N LEU A 228 10.26 13.12 22.70
CA LEU A 228 10.56 11.95 23.52
C LEU A 228 12.05 11.60 23.43
N LYS A 229 12.69 11.36 24.58
CA LYS A 229 14.06 10.82 24.61
C LYS A 229 14.02 9.29 24.53
N ARG A 230 14.64 8.71 23.51
CA ARG A 230 14.68 7.27 23.26
C ARG A 230 16.09 6.78 23.00
N TYR A 231 16.39 5.60 23.55
CA TYR A 231 17.70 4.95 23.40
C TYR A 231 17.51 3.62 22.69
N ILE A 232 18.28 3.40 21.60
CA ILE A 232 18.19 2.17 20.81
C ILE A 232 19.55 1.50 20.78
N VAL A 233 19.62 0.31 21.41
CA VAL A 233 20.79 -0.57 21.39
C VAL A 233 20.51 -1.70 20.40
N THR A 234 21.32 -1.77 19.34
CA THR A 234 21.21 -2.87 18.37
C THR A 234 22.06 -4.05 18.78
N VAL A 235 21.47 -5.24 18.79
CA VAL A 235 22.16 -6.50 19.13
C VAL A 235 22.36 -7.34 17.86
N PRO A 236 23.54 -8.01 17.72
CA PRO A 236 23.88 -8.73 16.50
C PRO A 236 23.09 -10.03 16.30
N VAL A 237 22.54 -10.59 17.38
CA VAL A 237 21.91 -11.92 17.40
C VAL A 237 20.46 -11.81 17.84
N MET A 238 19.57 -11.63 16.85
CA MET A 238 18.13 -11.82 17.06
C MET A 238 17.57 -12.60 15.88
N THR A 239 17.08 -13.80 16.12
CA THR A 239 16.46 -14.60 15.05
C THR A 239 15.18 -13.90 14.54
N PRO A 240 14.77 -14.09 13.28
CA PRO A 240 13.51 -13.53 12.78
C PRO A 240 12.31 -13.87 13.67
N LYS A 241 12.26 -15.09 14.19
CA LYS A 241 11.21 -15.55 15.12
C LYS A 241 11.19 -14.75 16.43
N LEU A 242 12.35 -14.51 17.03
CA LEU A 242 12.46 -13.72 18.27
C LEU A 242 12.11 -12.25 18.02
N SER A 243 12.53 -11.70 16.88
CA SER A 243 12.16 -10.34 16.44
C SER A 243 10.65 -10.18 16.26
N SER A 244 9.97 -11.19 15.68
CA SER A 244 8.53 -11.18 15.48
C SER A 244 7.76 -11.25 16.81
N TYR A 245 8.21 -12.04 17.78
CA TYR A 245 7.64 -12.06 19.13
C TYR A 245 7.83 -10.73 19.83
N TRP A 246 9.02 -10.15 19.76
CA TRP A 246 9.30 -8.84 20.35
C TRP A 246 8.37 -7.76 19.78
N LEU A 247 8.22 -7.71 18.46
CA LEU A 247 7.33 -6.77 17.80
C LEU A 247 5.86 -6.99 18.18
N TYR A 248 5.41 -8.24 18.24
CA TYR A 248 4.05 -8.61 18.65
C TYR A 248 3.71 -8.16 20.08
N PHE A 249 4.64 -8.35 21.04
CA PHE A 249 4.40 -7.98 22.43
C PHE A 249 4.40 -6.48 22.67
N VAL A 250 5.12 -5.72 21.88
CA VAL A 250 5.28 -4.27 22.08
C VAL A 250 4.26 -3.47 21.30
N THR A 251 3.82 -3.97 20.16
CA THR A 251 2.93 -3.22 19.26
C THR A 251 1.52 -3.78 19.26
N SER A 252 0.56 -3.00 18.79
CA SER A 252 -0.84 -3.43 18.59
C SER A 252 -1.03 -4.35 17.37
N THR A 253 0.06 -4.89 16.84
CA THR A 253 0.11 -5.68 15.61
C THR A 253 -0.13 -7.16 15.90
N SER A 254 -0.85 -7.88 15.03
CA SER A 254 -0.97 -9.34 15.15
C SER A 254 0.38 -10.03 14.92
N TYR A 255 0.63 -11.16 15.58
CA TYR A 255 1.88 -11.93 15.44
C TYR A 255 2.21 -12.24 13.97
N LYS A 256 1.20 -12.59 13.17
CA LYS A 256 1.37 -12.89 11.75
C LYS A 256 1.83 -11.68 10.94
N LEU A 257 1.21 -10.51 11.19
CA LEU A 257 1.62 -9.27 10.53
C LEU A 257 3.03 -8.88 10.99
N ALA A 258 3.35 -9.05 12.27
CA ALA A 258 4.71 -8.84 12.82
C ALA A 258 5.75 -9.71 12.10
N THR A 259 5.46 -11.00 11.88
CA THR A 259 6.36 -11.94 11.17
C THR A 259 6.58 -11.47 9.72
N THR A 260 5.51 -11.17 8.98
CA THR A 260 5.60 -10.71 7.58
C THR A 260 6.40 -9.42 7.46
N LEU A 261 6.22 -8.49 8.40
CA LEU A 261 6.93 -7.21 8.41
C LEU A 261 8.41 -7.39 8.76
N VAL A 262 8.75 -8.21 9.75
CA VAL A 262 10.15 -8.51 10.11
C VAL A 262 10.90 -9.13 8.93
N ASP A 263 10.27 -10.08 8.23
CA ASP A 263 10.85 -10.69 7.03
C ASP A 263 11.11 -9.64 5.92
N SER A 264 10.22 -8.68 5.77
CA SER A 264 10.37 -7.59 4.79
C SER A 264 11.38 -6.51 5.24
N MET A 265 11.49 -6.25 6.55
CA MET A 265 12.42 -5.26 7.10
C MET A 265 13.89 -5.69 7.02
N GLY A 266 14.16 -6.99 6.83
CA GLY A 266 15.50 -7.51 6.59
C GLY A 266 16.07 -7.16 5.21
N VAL A 267 15.22 -6.73 4.27
CA VAL A 267 15.56 -6.41 2.88
C VAL A 267 15.60 -4.89 2.71
N GLN A 268 16.60 -4.38 1.99
CA GLN A 268 16.69 -2.96 1.67
C GLN A 268 15.57 -2.57 0.70
N ILE A 269 14.86 -1.47 1.00
CA ILE A 269 13.75 -0.97 0.18
C ILE A 269 14.05 0.47 -0.22
N VAL A 270 14.81 0.62 -1.30
CA VAL A 270 15.17 1.91 -1.89
C VAL A 270 14.69 1.93 -3.34
N GLY A 271 13.99 2.98 -3.72
CA GLY A 271 13.42 3.13 -5.05
C GLY A 271 14.45 3.45 -6.12
N LYS A 272 14.19 3.01 -7.35
CA LYS A 272 14.95 3.42 -8.53
C LYS A 272 14.44 4.78 -9.01
N PRO A 273 15.31 5.78 -9.17
CA PRO A 273 14.92 7.10 -9.67
C PRO A 273 14.28 7.01 -11.06
N SER A 274 13.27 7.83 -11.30
CA SER A 274 12.59 8.00 -12.58
C SER A 274 12.09 9.45 -12.70
N ASN A 275 11.55 9.79 -13.86
CA ASN A 275 10.96 11.10 -14.11
C ASN A 275 9.47 11.21 -13.67
N ILE A 276 8.96 10.26 -12.89
CA ILE A 276 7.53 10.22 -12.54
C ILE A 276 7.08 11.45 -11.74
N ASN A 277 7.96 12.01 -10.91
CA ASN A 277 7.68 13.22 -10.15
C ASN A 277 7.46 14.43 -11.09
N GLU A 278 8.28 14.56 -12.11
CA GLU A 278 8.17 15.61 -13.12
C GLU A 278 6.92 15.40 -13.98
N LEU A 279 6.69 14.16 -14.46
CA LEU A 279 5.52 13.83 -15.27
C LEU A 279 4.20 14.14 -14.55
N LEU A 280 4.15 13.95 -13.24
CA LEU A 280 2.95 14.18 -12.45
C LEU A 280 2.98 15.51 -11.68
N ASP A 281 4.02 16.33 -11.85
CA ASP A 281 4.22 17.59 -11.12
C ASP A 281 4.05 17.39 -9.60
N LEU A 282 4.80 16.44 -9.04
CA LEU A 282 4.74 16.06 -7.63
C LEU A 282 6.08 16.31 -6.93
N HIS A 283 5.98 16.83 -5.71
CA HIS A 283 7.11 17.03 -4.82
C HIS A 283 6.82 16.32 -3.48
N PRO A 284 7.24 15.03 -3.36
CA PRO A 284 7.06 14.30 -2.12
C PRO A 284 7.72 14.99 -0.93
N ILE A 285 7.01 15.01 0.20
CA ILE A 285 7.47 15.64 1.43
C ILE A 285 8.46 14.75 2.19
N THR A 286 9.22 15.37 3.09
CA THR A 286 10.17 14.68 3.97
C THR A 286 9.48 13.76 4.96
N TYR A 287 10.24 12.81 5.54
CA TYR A 287 9.73 11.93 6.58
C TYR A 287 9.24 12.72 7.80
N LYS A 288 9.97 13.76 8.17
CA LYS A 288 9.57 14.65 9.27
C LYS A 288 8.20 15.28 9.04
N GLU A 289 7.99 15.87 7.87
CA GLU A 289 6.71 16.48 7.51
C GLU A 289 5.58 15.43 7.45
N ALA A 290 5.87 14.24 6.90
CA ALA A 290 4.92 13.14 6.85
C ALA A 290 4.46 12.69 8.25
N VAL A 291 5.39 12.61 9.20
CA VAL A 291 5.10 12.29 10.61
C VAL A 291 4.27 13.42 11.26
N GLN A 292 4.63 14.68 11.04
CA GLN A 292 3.88 15.82 11.59
C GLN A 292 2.42 15.87 11.11
N LEU A 293 2.17 15.51 9.84
CA LEU A 293 0.81 15.44 9.27
C LEU A 293 0.01 14.22 9.75
N ALA A 294 0.64 13.24 10.38
CA ALA A 294 -0.03 12.04 10.88
C ALA A 294 -0.62 12.20 12.29
N PHE A 295 -0.44 13.37 12.91
CA PHE A 295 -0.99 13.81 14.22
C PHE A 295 -1.87 15.06 14.07
#